data_4af9e85bacdd2a5e665a00831cfdeb29
#
_entry.id   4af9e85bacdd2a5e665a00831cfdeb29
#
_cell.length_a   1.000
_cell.length_b   1.000
_cell.length_c   1.000
_cell.angle_alpha   90.00
_cell.angle_beta   90.00
_cell.angle_gamma   90.00
#
_symmetry.space_group_name_H-M   'P 1'
#
loop_
_entity.id
_entity.type
_entity.pdbx_description
1 polymer ?
#
loop_
_entity_poly.entity_id
_entity_poly.type
_entity_poly.pdbx_seq_one_letter_code
_entity_poly.pdbx_strand_id
1 'polypeptide(L)'
;MNKKSATFIAILAIVIGYSLYGCSSKKSNDEVRKALVSMNKAIGNRKQAFQQRELREDSLRAALDTLIGNEKLKAAENLAFHFTAVNVDSAIKYYSCAEDIAKDLNNESALLQCKAHKLSMSTFLGDLYKASELFEKIDTTKMTKDDLREYYAAGSRLYLAFASYVTPEQAGTSLDKGKICAKRHLELSEKDTPEYNYVEAVLAELDGRHARAIALASDALENKQPQSIYHTWCEELLGAIYLHENKKDEAIIHLANAVKNDANQGHQIGNGARLLANLLIHEGEFNQADKLLQLALFNAVNSGDKMRFSQAVTLSPEITDRYRGTNNVARMIIISLAVVIAICLAFIAWMMAKIRHKDRIIDTLTKKNTEACIEKTTYIREFLNMSAIYLEKMEDYKTSVQKKIKSGKLEEVISALKSGEIFQSQSETFYNIFDRAFIHAFPDFVKDVNSLMQPDKILVQTQPDLLTTDLRLLAFMRLGVDDSTVISRFMGLSINTIYSYRNRLRSRALNRDTFETDITKVG
;
A
#
# COMPACT_ATOMS: atom_id res chain seq x y z
N MET A 1 -1.91 -3.97 -33.60
CA MET A 1 -2.08 -3.33 -32.28
C MET A 1 -3.35 -2.49 -32.32
N ASN A 2 -4.39 -2.89 -31.61
CA ASN A 2 -5.74 -2.32 -31.73
C ASN A 2 -5.77 -0.91 -31.13
N LYS A 3 -6.33 0.09 -31.86
CA LYS A 3 -6.48 1.48 -31.40
C LYS A 3 -7.09 1.61 -29.98
N LYS A 4 -7.86 0.61 -29.54
CA LYS A 4 -8.51 0.55 -28.22
C LYS A 4 -7.52 0.29 -27.06
N SER A 5 -6.44 -0.46 -27.30
CA SER A 5 -5.39 -0.70 -26.29
C SER A 5 -4.49 0.54 -26.10
N ALA A 6 -4.33 1.37 -27.15
CA ALA A 6 -3.56 2.60 -27.08
C ALA A 6 -4.25 3.67 -26.20
N THR A 7 -5.59 3.70 -26.17
CA THR A 7 -6.34 4.68 -25.38
C THR A 7 -6.30 4.36 -23.89
N PHE A 8 -6.30 3.08 -23.52
CA PHE A 8 -6.16 2.65 -22.13
C PHE A 8 -4.73 2.82 -21.59
N ILE A 9 -3.73 2.54 -22.45
CA ILE A 9 -2.33 2.83 -22.16
C ILE A 9 -2.13 4.35 -22.00
N ALA A 10 -2.89 5.18 -22.76
CA ALA A 10 -2.87 6.62 -22.60
C ALA A 10 -3.48 7.08 -21.26
N ILE A 11 -4.55 6.46 -20.77
CA ILE A 11 -5.13 6.76 -19.44
C ILE A 11 -4.15 6.34 -18.33
N LEU A 12 -3.48 5.19 -18.47
CA LEU A 12 -2.43 4.73 -17.56
C LEU A 12 -1.15 5.57 -17.69
N ALA A 13 -0.78 5.99 -18.91
CA ALA A 13 0.35 6.88 -19.18
C ALA A 13 0.08 8.31 -18.71
N ILE A 14 -1.18 8.76 -18.66
CA ILE A 14 -1.58 10.06 -18.13
C ILE A 14 -1.42 10.08 -16.59
N VAL A 15 -1.64 8.97 -15.94
CA VAL A 15 -1.31 8.79 -14.52
C VAL A 15 0.22 8.72 -14.30
N ILE A 16 0.99 8.35 -15.33
CA ILE A 16 2.44 8.09 -15.26
C ILE A 16 3.29 9.09 -16.04
N GLY A 17 2.73 9.85 -17.00
CA GLY A 17 3.53 10.47 -18.04
C GLY A 17 3.23 11.90 -18.46
N TYR A 18 3.26 12.89 -17.57
CA TYR A 18 3.45 14.30 -17.98
C TYR A 18 4.68 14.90 -17.31
N SER A 19 5.84 14.63 -17.87
CA SER A 19 7.03 15.46 -17.71
C SER A 19 7.31 16.20 -19.02
N LEU A 20 7.42 17.51 -18.94
CA LEU A 20 7.85 18.51 -19.92
C LEU A 20 6.71 19.44 -20.42
N TYR A 21 6.52 20.59 -19.73
CA TYR A 21 6.49 21.91 -20.36
C TYR A 21 6.54 23.03 -19.30
N GLY A 22 7.24 24.08 -19.67
CA GLY A 22 7.82 25.13 -18.88
C GLY A 22 6.88 26.06 -18.12
N CYS A 23 7.48 26.73 -17.14
CA CYS A 23 6.96 27.84 -16.37
C CYS A 23 6.36 28.95 -17.25
N SER A 24 5.07 29.18 -17.07
CA SER A 24 4.42 30.45 -17.31
C SER A 24 3.45 30.69 -16.17
N SER A 25 3.70 31.66 -15.31
CA SER A 25 2.75 32.08 -14.27
C SER A 25 1.50 32.66 -14.94
N LYS A 26 0.53 31.80 -15.27
CA LYS A 26 -0.81 32.22 -15.65
C LYS A 26 -1.54 32.75 -14.41
N LYS A 27 -2.19 33.92 -14.56
CA LYS A 27 -3.19 34.39 -13.61
C LYS A 27 -4.18 33.22 -13.36
N SER A 28 -4.16 32.64 -12.15
CA SER A 28 -5.10 31.61 -11.74
C SER A 28 -6.52 32.13 -11.95
N ASN A 29 -7.34 31.35 -12.65
CA ASN A 29 -8.77 31.61 -12.82
C ASN A 29 -9.40 31.79 -11.42
N ASP A 30 -10.28 32.79 -11.26
CA ASP A 30 -10.88 33.11 -9.95
C ASP A 30 -11.69 31.92 -9.39
N GLU A 31 -12.25 31.08 -10.26
CA GLU A 31 -12.96 29.84 -9.89
C GLU A 31 -12.02 28.78 -9.32
N VAL A 32 -10.86 28.57 -9.94
CA VAL A 32 -9.81 27.67 -9.42
C VAL A 32 -9.39 28.12 -8.01
N ARG A 33 -9.14 29.43 -7.84
CA ARG A 33 -8.77 29.98 -6.54
C ARG A 33 -9.85 29.75 -5.49
N LYS A 34 -11.12 29.98 -5.82
CA LYS A 34 -12.28 29.74 -4.93
C LYS A 34 -12.39 28.28 -4.55
N ALA A 35 -12.24 27.36 -5.50
CA ALA A 35 -12.28 25.91 -5.25
C ALA A 35 -11.15 25.49 -4.28
N LEU A 36 -9.91 25.92 -4.53
CA LEU A 36 -8.76 25.60 -3.68
C LEU A 36 -8.89 26.19 -2.26
N VAL A 37 -9.39 27.43 -2.13
CA VAL A 37 -9.65 28.05 -0.82
C VAL A 37 -10.74 27.28 -0.06
N SER A 38 -11.85 26.92 -0.73
CA SER A 38 -12.94 26.13 -0.13
C SER A 38 -12.45 24.75 0.33
N MET A 39 -11.66 24.08 -0.49
CA MET A 39 -11.01 22.81 -0.17
C MET A 39 -10.10 22.94 1.07
N ASN A 40 -9.21 23.92 1.08
CA ASN A 40 -8.28 24.13 2.20
C ASN A 40 -9.02 24.44 3.51
N LYS A 41 -10.14 25.17 3.44
CA LYS A 41 -11.01 25.41 4.60
C LYS A 41 -11.62 24.09 5.11
N ALA A 42 -12.12 23.24 4.22
CA ALA A 42 -12.68 21.93 4.59
C ALA A 42 -11.61 21.02 5.22
N ILE A 43 -10.40 20.98 4.64
CA ILE A 43 -9.26 20.25 5.20
C ILE A 43 -8.92 20.75 6.62
N GLY A 44 -8.92 22.07 6.83
CA GLY A 44 -8.70 22.68 8.15
C GLY A 44 -9.75 22.26 9.18
N ASN A 45 -11.00 22.08 8.77
CA ASN A 45 -12.14 21.73 9.62
C ASN A 45 -12.37 20.23 9.78
N ARG A 46 -11.61 19.37 9.08
CA ARG A 46 -11.81 17.91 9.06
C ARG A 46 -11.83 17.24 10.45
N LYS A 47 -11.19 17.85 11.45
CA LYS A 47 -11.19 17.34 12.82
C LYS A 47 -12.61 17.23 13.38
N GLN A 48 -13.47 18.20 13.07
CA GLN A 48 -14.87 18.18 13.48
C GLN A 48 -15.66 17.06 12.79
N ALA A 49 -15.40 16.83 11.48
CA ALA A 49 -16.01 15.71 10.75
C ALA A 49 -15.59 14.35 11.33
N PHE A 50 -14.32 14.21 11.72
CA PHE A 50 -13.83 12.99 12.38
C PHE A 50 -14.50 12.76 13.74
N GLN A 51 -14.66 13.80 14.58
CA GLN A 51 -15.36 13.68 15.85
C GLN A 51 -16.84 13.26 15.67
N GLN A 52 -17.54 13.85 14.71
CA GLN A 52 -18.93 13.46 14.39
C GLN A 52 -19.01 12.01 13.90
N ARG A 53 -18.03 11.59 13.10
CA ARG A 53 -17.93 10.20 12.65
C ARG A 53 -17.72 9.24 13.82
N GLU A 54 -16.79 9.52 14.72
CA GLU A 54 -16.51 8.71 15.90
C GLU A 54 -17.76 8.54 16.78
N LEU A 55 -18.50 9.61 17.03
CA LEU A 55 -19.77 9.54 17.75
C LEU A 55 -20.80 8.63 17.06
N ARG A 56 -20.85 8.68 15.72
CA ARG A 56 -21.71 7.78 14.95
C ARG A 56 -21.25 6.33 15.05
N GLU A 57 -19.94 6.08 14.99
CA GLU A 57 -19.35 4.75 15.16
C GLU A 57 -19.71 4.15 16.53
N ASP A 58 -19.57 4.92 17.60
CA ASP A 58 -19.92 4.47 18.96
C ASP A 58 -21.41 4.13 19.07
N SER A 59 -22.29 4.94 18.47
CA SER A 59 -23.72 4.65 18.43
C SER A 59 -24.03 3.36 17.66
N LEU A 60 -23.38 3.13 16.51
CA LEU A 60 -23.57 1.90 15.71
C LEU A 60 -23.03 0.66 16.45
N ARG A 61 -21.92 0.78 17.17
CA ARG A 61 -21.36 -0.31 18.00
C ARG A 61 -22.29 -0.66 19.16
N ALA A 62 -22.80 0.34 19.87
CA ALA A 62 -23.76 0.14 20.95
C ALA A 62 -25.04 -0.56 20.46
N ALA A 63 -25.54 -0.20 19.27
CA ALA A 63 -26.65 -0.88 18.63
C ALA A 63 -26.33 -2.37 18.34
N LEU A 64 -25.14 -2.67 17.82
CA LEU A 64 -24.71 -4.03 17.53
C LEU A 64 -24.65 -4.91 18.79
N ASP A 65 -24.21 -4.33 19.92
CA ASP A 65 -24.06 -5.06 21.19
C ASP A 65 -25.40 -5.39 21.85
N THR A 66 -26.44 -4.58 21.60
CA THR A 66 -27.73 -4.70 22.29
C THR A 66 -28.80 -5.46 21.49
N LEU A 67 -28.67 -5.50 20.15
CA LEU A 67 -29.65 -6.10 19.26
C LEU A 67 -29.44 -7.62 19.10
N ILE A 68 -30.50 -8.33 18.69
CA ILE A 68 -30.51 -9.77 18.45
C ILE A 68 -31.15 -10.10 17.08
N GLY A 69 -30.88 -11.29 16.56
CA GLY A 69 -31.51 -11.81 15.33
C GLY A 69 -31.26 -10.91 14.11
N ASN A 70 -32.28 -10.70 13.30
CA ASN A 70 -32.19 -9.88 12.08
C ASN A 70 -31.85 -8.41 12.35
N GLU A 71 -32.24 -7.85 13.49
CA GLU A 71 -31.89 -6.48 13.85
C GLU A 71 -30.38 -6.36 14.13
N LYS A 72 -29.79 -7.38 14.76
CA LYS A 72 -28.33 -7.45 14.97
C LYS A 72 -27.59 -7.59 13.67
N LEU A 73 -28.09 -8.43 12.74
CA LEU A 73 -27.54 -8.57 11.39
C LEU A 73 -27.49 -7.22 10.69
N LYS A 74 -28.62 -6.52 10.65
CA LYS A 74 -28.72 -5.19 10.02
C LYS A 74 -27.82 -4.15 10.69
N ALA A 75 -27.66 -4.22 12.00
CA ALA A 75 -26.73 -3.34 12.73
C ALA A 75 -25.27 -3.63 12.36
N ALA A 76 -24.89 -4.91 12.22
CA ALA A 76 -23.56 -5.32 11.78
C ALA A 76 -23.27 -4.87 10.34
N GLU A 77 -24.23 -5.03 9.43
CA GLU A 77 -24.14 -4.56 8.05
C GLU A 77 -24.00 -3.03 7.96
N ASN A 78 -24.80 -2.29 8.71
CA ASN A 78 -24.73 -0.84 8.77
C ASN A 78 -23.38 -0.34 9.31
N LEU A 79 -22.84 -1.02 10.32
CA LEU A 79 -21.54 -0.70 10.88
C LEU A 79 -20.41 -1.05 9.88
N ALA A 80 -20.50 -2.20 9.22
CA ALA A 80 -19.58 -2.59 8.16
C ALA A 80 -19.60 -1.60 7.00
N PHE A 81 -20.79 -1.22 6.53
CA PHE A 81 -20.98 -0.24 5.47
C PHE A 81 -20.42 1.14 5.85
N HIS A 82 -20.62 1.57 7.08
CA HIS A 82 -20.03 2.82 7.58
C HIS A 82 -18.50 2.82 7.44
N PHE A 83 -17.85 1.69 7.76
CA PHE A 83 -16.39 1.58 7.66
C PHE A 83 -15.86 1.45 6.22
N THR A 84 -16.70 1.15 5.22
CA THR A 84 -16.24 1.07 3.82
C THR A 84 -15.55 2.33 3.33
N ALA A 85 -16.00 3.50 3.79
CA ALA A 85 -15.40 4.79 3.42
C ALA A 85 -14.32 5.28 4.40
N VAL A 86 -14.04 4.52 5.46
CA VAL A 86 -13.23 4.95 6.59
C VAL A 86 -12.02 4.06 6.81
N ASN A 87 -12.24 2.76 6.98
CA ASN A 87 -11.18 1.81 7.31
C ASN A 87 -11.52 0.41 6.81
N VAL A 88 -10.74 -0.09 5.87
CA VAL A 88 -10.98 -1.35 5.16
C VAL A 88 -10.94 -2.55 6.11
N ASP A 89 -9.98 -2.60 7.03
CA ASP A 89 -9.87 -3.72 7.98
C ASP A 89 -11.07 -3.80 8.92
N SER A 90 -11.54 -2.63 9.40
CA SER A 90 -12.75 -2.55 10.22
C SER A 90 -13.99 -2.96 9.43
N ALA A 91 -14.11 -2.55 8.17
CA ALA A 91 -15.20 -2.97 7.30
C ALA A 91 -15.22 -4.51 7.14
N ILE A 92 -14.07 -5.12 6.83
CA ILE A 92 -13.94 -6.58 6.73
C ILE A 92 -14.32 -7.27 8.03
N LYS A 93 -13.88 -6.75 9.17
CA LYS A 93 -14.22 -7.28 10.50
C LYS A 93 -15.73 -7.33 10.71
N TYR A 94 -16.43 -6.23 10.43
CA TYR A 94 -17.87 -6.17 10.68
C TYR A 94 -18.69 -6.90 9.61
N TYR A 95 -18.24 -6.96 8.35
CA TYR A 95 -18.84 -7.86 7.36
C TYR A 95 -18.63 -9.33 7.73
N SER A 96 -17.52 -9.70 8.35
CA SER A 96 -17.32 -11.05 8.86
C SER A 96 -18.25 -11.35 10.06
N CYS A 97 -18.46 -10.37 10.95
CA CYS A 97 -19.44 -10.48 12.02
C CYS A 97 -20.86 -10.65 11.46
N ALA A 98 -21.25 -9.84 10.45
CA ALA A 98 -22.55 -9.97 9.79
C ALA A 98 -22.69 -11.33 9.08
N GLU A 99 -21.64 -11.82 8.44
CA GLU A 99 -21.60 -13.14 7.82
C GLU A 99 -21.86 -14.27 8.82
N ASP A 100 -21.27 -14.21 10.01
CA ASP A 100 -21.47 -15.22 11.05
C ASP A 100 -22.91 -15.16 11.60
N ILE A 101 -23.45 -13.96 11.84
CA ILE A 101 -24.85 -13.79 12.23
C ILE A 101 -25.80 -14.30 11.14
N ALA A 102 -25.51 -14.01 9.87
CA ALA A 102 -26.32 -14.49 8.74
C ALA A 102 -26.32 -16.03 8.63
N LYS A 103 -25.18 -16.69 8.92
CA LYS A 103 -25.10 -18.16 9.02
C LYS A 103 -25.98 -18.70 10.14
N ASP A 104 -25.91 -18.13 11.32
CA ASP A 104 -26.71 -18.53 12.48
C ASP A 104 -28.22 -18.37 12.22
N LEU A 105 -28.59 -17.35 11.45
CA LEU A 105 -29.98 -17.09 11.05
C LEU A 105 -30.42 -17.88 9.81
N ASN A 106 -29.52 -18.65 9.16
CA ASN A 106 -29.75 -19.31 7.87
C ASN A 106 -30.22 -18.32 6.78
N ASN A 107 -29.73 -17.09 6.81
CA ASN A 107 -30.02 -16.04 5.83
C ASN A 107 -28.99 -16.07 4.69
N GLU A 108 -29.28 -16.86 3.66
CA GLU A 108 -28.35 -17.08 2.54
C GLU A 108 -28.10 -15.80 1.73
N SER A 109 -29.12 -14.94 1.54
CA SER A 109 -28.96 -13.66 0.84
C SER A 109 -27.98 -12.74 1.57
N ALA A 110 -28.17 -12.48 2.85
CA ALA A 110 -27.24 -11.67 3.63
C ALA A 110 -25.82 -12.24 3.65
N LEU A 111 -25.69 -13.57 3.69
CA LEU A 111 -24.40 -14.26 3.59
C LEU A 111 -23.68 -13.93 2.26
N LEU A 112 -24.41 -13.98 1.14
CA LEU A 112 -23.86 -13.69 -0.17
C LEU A 112 -23.52 -12.20 -0.33
N GLN A 113 -24.34 -11.30 0.19
CA GLN A 113 -24.06 -9.87 0.23
C GLN A 113 -22.78 -9.56 1.02
N CYS A 114 -22.63 -10.12 2.22
CA CYS A 114 -21.42 -9.95 3.02
C CYS A 114 -20.16 -10.40 2.27
N LYS A 115 -20.24 -11.54 1.53
CA LYS A 115 -19.13 -12.01 0.69
C LYS A 115 -18.81 -11.05 -0.44
N ALA A 116 -19.81 -10.49 -1.14
CA ALA A 116 -19.61 -9.49 -2.19
C ALA A 116 -18.97 -8.20 -1.65
N HIS A 117 -19.38 -7.72 -0.50
CA HIS A 117 -18.76 -6.56 0.14
C HIS A 117 -17.32 -6.84 0.60
N LYS A 118 -17.05 -8.02 1.17
CA LYS A 118 -15.68 -8.43 1.55
C LYS A 118 -14.77 -8.53 0.33
N LEU A 119 -15.30 -8.99 -0.81
CA LEU A 119 -14.59 -8.97 -2.09
C LEU A 119 -14.17 -7.56 -2.48
N SER A 120 -15.09 -6.58 -2.39
CA SER A 120 -14.78 -5.17 -2.65
C SER A 120 -13.68 -4.64 -1.72
N MET A 121 -13.75 -5.00 -0.43
CA MET A 121 -12.73 -4.58 0.56
C MET A 121 -11.37 -5.22 0.27
N SER A 122 -11.33 -6.48 -0.15
CA SER A 122 -10.08 -7.16 -0.55
C SER A 122 -9.41 -6.46 -1.74
N THR A 123 -10.20 -5.88 -2.64
CA THR A 123 -9.70 -5.07 -3.76
C THR A 123 -8.95 -3.82 -3.24
N PHE A 124 -9.50 -3.11 -2.26
CA PHE A 124 -8.82 -1.94 -1.65
C PHE A 124 -7.55 -2.33 -0.87
N LEU A 125 -7.51 -3.51 -0.27
CA LEU A 125 -6.27 -4.04 0.32
C LEU A 125 -5.18 -4.35 -0.71
N GLY A 126 -5.49 -4.35 -2.00
CA GLY A 126 -4.57 -4.69 -3.07
C GLY A 126 -4.34 -6.20 -3.23
N ASP A 127 -5.13 -7.03 -2.56
CA ASP A 127 -5.06 -8.49 -2.69
C ASP A 127 -5.95 -8.96 -3.87
N LEU A 128 -5.58 -8.49 -5.08
CA LEU A 128 -6.40 -8.64 -6.27
C LEU A 128 -6.57 -10.10 -6.70
N TYR A 129 -5.53 -10.92 -6.52
CA TYR A 129 -5.62 -12.35 -6.86
C TYR A 129 -6.59 -13.10 -5.95
N LYS A 130 -6.52 -12.85 -4.64
CA LYS A 130 -7.46 -13.43 -3.69
C LYS A 130 -8.89 -12.92 -3.92
N ALA A 131 -9.02 -11.65 -4.25
CA ALA A 131 -10.31 -11.07 -4.61
C ALA A 131 -10.88 -11.72 -5.88
N SER A 132 -10.07 -11.99 -6.92
CA SER A 132 -10.55 -12.67 -8.12
C SER A 132 -10.94 -14.13 -7.86
N GLU A 133 -10.20 -14.84 -7.03
CA GLU A 133 -10.54 -16.19 -6.59
C GLU A 133 -11.86 -16.23 -5.79
N LEU A 134 -12.07 -15.26 -4.91
CA LEU A 134 -13.32 -15.11 -4.18
C LEU A 134 -14.49 -14.81 -5.11
N PHE A 135 -14.29 -13.94 -6.10
CA PHE A 135 -15.30 -13.59 -7.10
C PHE A 135 -15.77 -14.83 -7.87
N GLU A 136 -14.84 -15.67 -8.33
CA GLU A 136 -15.16 -16.87 -9.09
C GLU A 136 -15.82 -17.99 -8.25
N LYS A 137 -15.59 -18.01 -6.92
CA LYS A 137 -16.15 -19.02 -6.01
C LYS A 137 -17.54 -18.69 -5.48
N ILE A 138 -18.03 -17.48 -5.66
CA ILE A 138 -19.36 -17.09 -5.19
C ILE A 138 -20.42 -17.70 -6.12
N ASP A 139 -21.33 -18.49 -5.55
CA ASP A 139 -22.46 -19.06 -6.28
C ASP A 139 -23.53 -17.99 -6.52
N THR A 140 -23.62 -17.52 -7.77
CA THR A 140 -24.58 -16.49 -8.17
C THR A 140 -25.99 -17.01 -8.43
N THR A 141 -26.20 -18.34 -8.50
CA THR A 141 -27.50 -18.95 -8.84
C THR A 141 -28.55 -18.73 -7.75
N LYS A 142 -28.10 -18.47 -6.52
CA LYS A 142 -28.95 -18.25 -5.34
C LYS A 142 -29.11 -16.78 -4.96
N MET A 143 -28.53 -15.88 -5.76
CA MET A 143 -28.55 -14.46 -5.49
C MET A 143 -29.86 -13.81 -5.90
N THR A 144 -30.36 -12.93 -5.06
CA THR A 144 -31.44 -12.00 -5.41
C THR A 144 -30.93 -10.95 -6.42
N LYS A 145 -31.85 -10.15 -6.97
CA LYS A 145 -31.47 -9.05 -7.86
C LYS A 145 -30.51 -8.06 -7.20
N ASP A 146 -30.73 -7.73 -5.93
CA ASP A 146 -29.88 -6.81 -5.18
C ASP A 146 -28.51 -7.43 -4.86
N ASP A 147 -28.46 -8.72 -4.50
CA ASP A 147 -27.19 -9.42 -4.29
C ASP A 147 -26.35 -9.46 -5.56
N LEU A 148 -26.98 -9.73 -6.71
CA LEU A 148 -26.32 -9.73 -8.02
C LEU A 148 -25.79 -8.33 -8.39
N ARG A 149 -26.54 -7.28 -8.06
CA ARG A 149 -26.11 -5.90 -8.28
C ARG A 149 -24.80 -5.64 -7.52
N GLU A 150 -24.75 -5.92 -6.22
CA GLU A 150 -23.55 -5.72 -5.38
C GLU A 150 -22.39 -6.63 -5.84
N TYR A 151 -22.66 -7.86 -6.22
CA TYR A 151 -21.66 -8.78 -6.77
C TYR A 151 -21.02 -8.22 -8.03
N TYR A 152 -21.81 -7.73 -9.00
CA TYR A 152 -21.28 -7.17 -10.22
C TYR A 152 -20.61 -5.80 -10.01
N ALA A 153 -21.07 -5.01 -9.05
CA ALA A 153 -20.39 -3.80 -8.62
C ALA A 153 -18.99 -4.10 -8.07
N ALA A 154 -18.88 -5.13 -7.23
CA ALA A 154 -17.60 -5.60 -6.69
C ALA A 154 -16.69 -6.15 -7.79
N GLY A 155 -17.22 -6.95 -8.72
CA GLY A 155 -16.49 -7.49 -9.86
C GLY A 155 -15.97 -6.41 -10.81
N SER A 156 -16.78 -5.38 -11.07
CA SER A 156 -16.36 -4.22 -11.88
C SER A 156 -15.16 -3.53 -11.24
N ARG A 157 -15.24 -3.18 -9.96
CA ARG A 157 -14.14 -2.55 -9.22
C ARG A 157 -12.87 -3.40 -9.23
N LEU A 158 -13.01 -4.70 -8.98
CA LEU A 158 -11.90 -5.65 -8.98
C LEU A 158 -11.17 -5.68 -10.33
N TYR A 159 -11.89 -5.93 -11.41
CA TYR A 159 -11.25 -6.12 -12.71
C TYR A 159 -10.72 -4.83 -13.32
N LEU A 160 -11.35 -3.69 -13.06
CA LEU A 160 -10.80 -2.37 -13.43
C LEU A 160 -9.54 -2.04 -12.63
N ALA A 161 -9.51 -2.35 -11.34
CA ALA A 161 -8.30 -2.24 -10.53
C ALA A 161 -7.21 -3.20 -11.04
N PHE A 162 -7.57 -4.45 -11.31
CA PHE A 162 -6.64 -5.45 -11.83
C PHE A 162 -5.98 -5.01 -13.13
N ALA A 163 -6.75 -4.44 -14.05
CA ALA A 163 -6.26 -3.90 -15.32
C ALA A 163 -5.17 -2.83 -15.14
N SER A 164 -5.14 -2.12 -14.01
CA SER A 164 -4.15 -1.09 -13.70
C SER A 164 -2.81 -1.64 -13.20
N TYR A 165 -2.73 -2.92 -12.81
CA TYR A 165 -1.55 -3.52 -12.17
C TYR A 165 -0.93 -4.69 -12.91
N VAL A 166 -1.55 -5.14 -13.99
CA VAL A 166 -1.05 -6.27 -14.80
C VAL A 166 -0.35 -5.78 -16.07
N THR A 167 0.26 -6.70 -16.81
CA THR A 167 0.89 -6.39 -18.08
C THR A 167 -0.15 -5.90 -19.12
N PRO A 168 0.23 -5.10 -20.11
CA PRO A 168 -0.69 -4.61 -21.15
C PRO A 168 -1.51 -5.70 -21.85
N GLU A 169 -0.95 -6.90 -21.99
CA GLU A 169 -1.63 -8.06 -22.60
C GLU A 169 -2.76 -8.58 -21.71
N GLN A 170 -2.54 -8.63 -20.40
CA GLN A 170 -3.54 -9.07 -19.40
C GLN A 170 -4.54 -7.95 -19.06
N ALA A 171 -4.13 -6.69 -19.21
CA ALA A 171 -4.97 -5.54 -18.94
C ALA A 171 -6.24 -5.52 -19.83
N GLY A 172 -6.11 -5.86 -21.11
CA GLY A 172 -7.23 -5.93 -22.04
C GLY A 172 -8.33 -6.90 -21.58
N THR A 173 -7.95 -8.12 -21.20
CA THR A 173 -8.88 -9.14 -20.70
C THR A 173 -9.54 -8.69 -19.39
N SER A 174 -8.78 -8.12 -18.47
CA SER A 174 -9.32 -7.62 -17.20
C SER A 174 -10.27 -6.45 -17.41
N LEU A 175 -9.92 -5.54 -18.31
CA LEU A 175 -10.79 -4.42 -18.69
C LEU A 175 -12.12 -4.90 -19.26
N ASP A 176 -12.10 -5.88 -20.15
CA ASP A 176 -13.32 -6.46 -20.74
C ASP A 176 -14.20 -7.12 -19.67
N LYS A 177 -13.61 -7.89 -18.75
CA LYS A 177 -14.31 -8.46 -17.59
C LYS A 177 -14.93 -7.36 -16.72
N GLY A 178 -14.18 -6.30 -16.43
CA GLY A 178 -14.64 -5.14 -15.67
C GLY A 178 -15.81 -4.43 -16.35
N LYS A 179 -15.77 -4.24 -17.67
CA LYS A 179 -16.86 -3.65 -18.45
C LYS A 179 -18.10 -4.56 -18.47
N ILE A 180 -17.93 -5.87 -18.57
CA ILE A 180 -19.04 -6.83 -18.50
C ILE A 180 -19.73 -6.73 -17.15
N CYS A 181 -18.96 -6.74 -16.06
CA CYS A 181 -19.52 -6.59 -14.71
C CYS A 181 -20.25 -5.23 -14.56
N ALA A 182 -19.64 -4.13 -15.03
CA ALA A 182 -20.27 -2.81 -14.96
C ALA A 182 -21.60 -2.75 -15.74
N LYS A 183 -21.67 -3.36 -16.93
CA LYS A 183 -22.92 -3.44 -17.71
C LYS A 183 -23.98 -4.25 -16.96
N ARG A 184 -23.62 -5.39 -16.37
CA ARG A 184 -24.54 -6.19 -15.55
C ARG A 184 -25.02 -5.44 -14.32
N HIS A 185 -24.12 -4.70 -13.67
CA HIS A 185 -24.47 -3.81 -12.57
C HIS A 185 -25.53 -2.78 -13.00
N LEU A 186 -25.34 -2.10 -14.14
CA LEU A 186 -26.32 -1.15 -14.66
C LEU A 186 -27.67 -1.77 -14.99
N GLU A 187 -27.71 -2.96 -15.61
CA GLU A 187 -28.94 -3.68 -15.91
C GLU A 187 -29.79 -3.99 -14.65
N LEU A 188 -29.13 -4.11 -13.51
CA LEU A 188 -29.76 -4.41 -12.21
C LEU A 188 -30.05 -3.16 -11.37
N SER A 189 -29.43 -2.03 -11.70
CA SER A 189 -29.54 -0.77 -10.96
C SER A 189 -30.78 0.03 -11.37
N GLU A 190 -31.23 0.88 -10.46
CA GLU A 190 -32.30 1.85 -10.74
C GLU A 190 -31.72 3.01 -11.56
N LYS A 191 -32.39 3.36 -12.65
CA LYS A 191 -31.97 4.44 -13.54
C LYS A 191 -32.05 5.80 -12.84
N ASP A 192 -31.28 6.74 -13.33
CA ASP A 192 -31.27 8.14 -12.88
C ASP A 192 -30.87 8.32 -11.40
N THR A 193 -30.21 7.29 -10.82
CA THR A 193 -29.56 7.39 -9.52
C THR A 193 -28.11 7.87 -9.69
N PRO A 194 -27.51 8.52 -8.68
CA PRO A 194 -26.09 8.89 -8.70
C PRO A 194 -25.16 7.70 -8.97
N GLU A 195 -25.49 6.52 -8.45
CA GLU A 195 -24.78 5.27 -8.70
C GLU A 195 -24.84 4.87 -10.17
N TYR A 196 -26.05 4.81 -10.74
CA TYR A 196 -26.27 4.45 -12.14
C TYR A 196 -25.49 5.38 -13.07
N ASN A 197 -25.67 6.69 -12.89
CA ASN A 197 -25.03 7.72 -13.72
C ASN A 197 -23.50 7.66 -13.60
N TYR A 198 -22.96 7.42 -12.40
CA TYR A 198 -21.52 7.23 -12.21
C TYR A 198 -20.97 6.01 -12.97
N VAL A 199 -21.62 4.85 -12.85
CA VAL A 199 -21.16 3.63 -13.53
C VAL A 199 -21.28 3.75 -15.05
N GLU A 200 -22.36 4.36 -15.55
CA GLU A 200 -22.53 4.64 -16.98
C GLU A 200 -21.48 5.63 -17.47
N ALA A 201 -21.13 6.66 -16.66
CA ALA A 201 -20.08 7.61 -16.98
C ALA A 201 -18.71 6.93 -17.08
N VAL A 202 -18.38 6.03 -16.14
CA VAL A 202 -17.14 5.24 -16.18
C VAL A 202 -17.09 4.38 -17.45
N LEU A 203 -18.17 3.70 -17.82
CA LEU A 203 -18.21 2.92 -19.05
C LEU A 203 -18.07 3.80 -20.31
N ALA A 204 -18.70 4.98 -20.32
CA ALA A 204 -18.56 5.92 -21.42
C ALA A 204 -17.13 6.42 -21.56
N GLU A 205 -16.45 6.71 -20.46
CA GLU A 205 -15.03 7.10 -20.45
C GLU A 205 -14.14 5.96 -20.97
N LEU A 206 -14.33 4.73 -20.49
CA LEU A 206 -13.59 3.54 -20.94
C LEU A 206 -13.82 3.20 -22.43
N ASP A 207 -14.90 3.70 -23.01
CA ASP A 207 -15.21 3.57 -24.44
C ASP A 207 -14.74 4.79 -25.26
N GLY A 208 -14.11 5.79 -24.62
CA GLY A 208 -13.62 7.02 -25.25
C GLY A 208 -14.73 8.02 -25.60
N ARG A 209 -15.91 7.88 -24.98
CA ARG A 209 -17.07 8.78 -25.18
C ARG A 209 -17.08 9.86 -24.10
N HIS A 210 -16.00 10.68 -24.04
CA HIS A 210 -15.75 11.65 -22.97
C HIS A 210 -16.90 12.65 -22.76
N ALA A 211 -17.48 13.19 -23.83
CA ALA A 211 -18.61 14.13 -23.71
C ALA A 211 -19.83 13.49 -23.02
N ARG A 212 -20.10 12.21 -23.29
CA ARG A 212 -21.17 11.47 -22.61
C ARG A 212 -20.83 11.21 -21.15
N ALA A 213 -19.57 10.85 -20.86
CA ALA A 213 -19.10 10.64 -19.49
C ALA A 213 -19.22 11.90 -18.65
N ILE A 214 -18.85 13.06 -19.20
CA ILE A 214 -18.99 14.37 -18.53
C ILE A 214 -20.46 14.65 -18.22
N ALA A 215 -21.36 14.51 -19.22
CA ALA A 215 -22.78 14.77 -19.01
C ALA A 215 -23.37 13.91 -17.89
N LEU A 216 -23.12 12.59 -17.91
CA LEU A 216 -23.62 11.65 -16.91
C LEU A 216 -23.07 11.92 -15.50
N ALA A 217 -21.76 12.20 -15.38
CA ALA A 217 -21.16 12.52 -14.10
C ALA A 217 -21.68 13.87 -13.57
N SER A 218 -21.94 14.86 -14.43
CA SER A 218 -22.54 16.14 -14.04
C SER A 218 -23.98 15.97 -13.58
N ASP A 219 -24.78 15.19 -14.29
CA ASP A 219 -26.16 14.87 -13.89
C ASP A 219 -26.21 14.19 -12.50
N ALA A 220 -25.24 13.31 -12.22
CA ALA A 220 -25.11 12.69 -10.90
C ALA A 220 -24.83 13.72 -9.79
N LEU A 221 -24.09 14.81 -10.10
CA LEU A 221 -23.78 15.88 -9.14
C LEU A 221 -24.97 16.82 -8.89
N GLU A 222 -25.88 16.97 -9.85
CA GLU A 222 -27.09 17.80 -9.69
C GLU A 222 -28.13 17.14 -8.78
N ASN A 223 -28.00 15.83 -8.53
CA ASN A 223 -28.90 15.10 -7.64
C ASN A 223 -28.78 15.61 -6.20
N LYS A 224 -29.92 15.92 -5.56
CA LYS A 224 -29.99 16.56 -4.23
C LYS A 224 -29.55 15.68 -3.03
N GLN A 225 -28.83 14.59 -3.26
CA GLN A 225 -28.26 13.76 -2.20
C GLN A 225 -26.74 14.04 -2.00
N PRO A 226 -26.36 15.20 -1.43
CA PRO A 226 -24.95 15.64 -1.40
C PRO A 226 -24.03 14.77 -0.52
N GLN A 227 -24.56 13.83 0.26
CA GLN A 227 -23.81 12.93 1.15
C GLN A 227 -23.48 11.58 0.51
N SER A 228 -23.86 11.35 -0.75
CA SER A 228 -23.50 10.12 -1.45
C SER A 228 -22.01 10.09 -1.80
N ILE A 229 -21.36 8.95 -1.56
CA ILE A 229 -19.97 8.71 -1.97
C ILE A 229 -19.79 8.88 -3.49
N TYR A 230 -20.84 8.62 -4.26
CA TYR A 230 -20.85 8.79 -5.72
C TYR A 230 -20.62 10.24 -6.16
N HIS A 231 -20.98 11.24 -5.33
CA HIS A 231 -20.63 12.64 -5.62
C HIS A 231 -19.11 12.84 -5.62
N THR A 232 -18.41 12.31 -4.64
CA THR A 232 -16.95 12.40 -4.61
C THR A 232 -16.33 11.68 -5.81
N TRP A 233 -16.83 10.49 -6.15
CA TRP A 233 -16.31 9.72 -7.27
C TRP A 233 -16.63 10.35 -8.63
N CYS A 234 -17.78 11.02 -8.80
CA CYS A 234 -18.10 11.81 -10.01
C CYS A 234 -17.16 13.01 -10.14
N GLU A 235 -16.87 13.72 -9.05
CA GLU A 235 -15.90 14.82 -9.06
C GLU A 235 -14.49 14.31 -9.41
N GLU A 236 -14.06 13.15 -8.88
CA GLU A 236 -12.78 12.51 -9.24
C GLU A 236 -12.74 12.12 -10.73
N LEU A 237 -13.81 11.53 -11.24
CA LEU A 237 -13.95 11.13 -12.64
C LEU A 237 -13.89 12.33 -13.57
N LEU A 238 -14.67 13.38 -13.29
CA LEU A 238 -14.65 14.63 -14.06
C LEU A 238 -13.26 15.25 -14.06
N GLY A 239 -12.61 15.31 -12.89
CA GLY A 239 -11.25 15.79 -12.78
C GLY A 239 -10.27 15.00 -13.65
N ALA A 240 -10.40 13.66 -13.68
CA ALA A 240 -9.57 12.79 -14.51
C ALA A 240 -9.85 13.00 -16.03
N ILE A 241 -11.12 13.10 -16.43
CA ILE A 241 -11.51 13.34 -17.82
C ILE A 241 -11.00 14.70 -18.31
N TYR A 242 -11.19 15.76 -17.53
CA TYR A 242 -10.72 17.10 -17.89
C TYR A 242 -9.19 17.17 -17.94
N LEU A 243 -8.49 16.43 -17.08
CA LEU A 243 -7.04 16.29 -17.16
C LEU A 243 -6.62 15.61 -18.47
N HIS A 244 -7.34 14.58 -18.90
CA HIS A 244 -7.12 13.90 -20.17
C HIS A 244 -7.35 14.83 -21.37
N GLU A 245 -8.36 15.68 -21.30
CA GLU A 245 -8.64 16.70 -22.30
C GLU A 245 -7.70 17.93 -22.24
N ASN A 246 -6.71 17.92 -21.34
CA ASN A 246 -5.80 19.05 -21.08
C ASN A 246 -6.51 20.34 -20.61
N LYS A 247 -7.69 20.19 -20.00
CA LYS A 247 -8.47 21.26 -19.37
C LYS A 247 -8.12 21.33 -17.88
N LYS A 248 -7.00 21.97 -17.57
CA LYS A 248 -6.39 21.93 -16.25
C LYS A 248 -7.19 22.65 -15.17
N ASP A 249 -7.79 23.80 -15.52
CA ASP A 249 -8.56 24.61 -14.58
C ASP A 249 -9.79 23.83 -14.09
N GLU A 250 -10.53 23.21 -15.02
CA GLU A 250 -11.68 22.37 -14.73
C GLU A 250 -11.27 21.13 -13.90
N ALA A 251 -10.16 20.51 -14.28
CA ALA A 251 -9.61 19.38 -13.53
C ALA A 251 -9.29 19.75 -12.07
N ILE A 252 -8.65 20.91 -11.84
CA ILE A 252 -8.35 21.40 -10.48
C ILE A 252 -9.65 21.65 -9.70
N ILE A 253 -10.66 22.27 -10.31
CA ILE A 253 -11.93 22.57 -9.64
C ILE A 253 -12.61 21.28 -9.17
N HIS A 254 -12.74 20.30 -10.05
CA HIS A 254 -13.41 19.04 -9.74
C HIS A 254 -12.61 18.23 -8.71
N LEU A 255 -11.29 18.10 -8.86
CA LEU A 255 -10.46 17.39 -7.87
C LEU A 255 -10.46 18.10 -6.51
N ALA A 256 -10.46 19.43 -6.48
CA ALA A 256 -10.59 20.20 -5.23
C ALA A 256 -11.95 19.98 -4.55
N ASN A 257 -13.04 19.88 -5.33
CA ASN A 257 -14.36 19.54 -4.81
C ASN A 257 -14.40 18.12 -4.24
N ALA A 258 -13.78 17.13 -4.90
CA ALA A 258 -13.66 15.78 -4.39
C ALA A 258 -12.97 15.75 -3.01
N VAL A 259 -11.81 16.41 -2.88
CA VAL A 259 -11.08 16.53 -1.60
C VAL A 259 -11.92 17.24 -0.54
N LYS A 260 -12.64 18.30 -0.92
CA LYS A 260 -13.53 19.03 -0.01
C LYS A 260 -14.66 18.13 0.51
N ASN A 261 -15.28 17.33 -0.36
CA ASN A 261 -16.35 16.42 0.00
C ASN A 261 -15.86 15.35 1.00
N ASP A 262 -14.71 14.72 0.73
CA ASP A 262 -14.10 13.76 1.65
C ASP A 262 -13.79 14.39 3.01
N ALA A 263 -13.20 15.58 3.02
CA ALA A 263 -12.86 16.28 4.26
C ALA A 263 -14.09 16.61 5.11
N ASN A 264 -15.20 17.02 4.48
CA ASN A 264 -16.45 17.37 5.15
C ASN A 264 -17.18 16.13 5.70
N GLN A 265 -17.05 14.98 5.06
CA GLN A 265 -17.70 13.74 5.46
C GLN A 265 -16.83 12.84 6.36
N GLY A 266 -15.56 13.18 6.52
CA GLY A 266 -14.59 12.37 7.24
C GLY A 266 -14.21 11.09 6.52
N HIS A 267 -14.40 11.01 5.20
CA HIS A 267 -13.99 9.89 4.36
C HIS A 267 -12.47 9.83 4.20
N GLN A 268 -11.92 8.64 4.07
CA GLN A 268 -10.48 8.41 3.96
C GLN A 268 -10.10 7.56 2.74
N ILE A 269 -11.06 7.21 1.89
CA ILE A 269 -10.84 6.36 0.71
C ILE A 269 -10.83 7.12 -0.61
N GLY A 270 -10.98 8.46 -0.60
CA GLY A 270 -10.93 9.29 -1.81
C GLY A 270 -9.53 9.34 -2.45
N ASN A 271 -9.51 9.47 -3.77
CA ASN A 271 -8.29 9.56 -4.58
C ASN A 271 -7.99 11.00 -5.03
N GLY A 272 -8.93 11.93 -4.82
CA GLY A 272 -8.86 13.31 -5.27
C GLY A 272 -7.61 14.05 -4.79
N ALA A 273 -7.22 13.86 -3.53
CA ALA A 273 -6.02 14.50 -2.98
C ALA A 273 -4.74 14.09 -3.71
N ARG A 274 -4.56 12.82 -4.04
CA ARG A 274 -3.41 12.32 -4.80
C ARG A 274 -3.41 12.84 -6.24
N LEU A 275 -4.56 12.77 -6.92
CA LEU A 275 -4.69 13.24 -8.30
C LEU A 275 -4.42 14.75 -8.40
N LEU A 276 -4.98 15.53 -7.48
CA LEU A 276 -4.76 16.97 -7.44
C LEU A 276 -3.30 17.30 -7.07
N ALA A 277 -2.69 16.57 -6.15
CA ALA A 277 -1.26 16.74 -5.83
C ALA A 277 -0.40 16.51 -7.07
N ASN A 278 -0.64 15.42 -7.81
CA ASN A 278 0.08 15.13 -9.04
C ASN A 278 -0.08 16.27 -10.08
N LEU A 279 -1.30 16.74 -10.30
CA LEU A 279 -1.55 17.85 -11.21
C LEU A 279 -0.81 19.13 -10.79
N LEU A 280 -0.86 19.48 -9.50
CA LEU A 280 -0.19 20.68 -8.96
C LEU A 280 1.34 20.59 -8.99
N ILE A 281 1.93 19.39 -8.91
CA ILE A 281 3.36 19.17 -9.16
C ILE A 281 3.73 19.64 -10.57
N HIS A 282 2.93 19.25 -11.56
CA HIS A 282 3.17 19.62 -12.96
C HIS A 282 2.93 21.10 -13.24
N GLU A 283 2.07 21.76 -12.46
CA GLU A 283 1.86 23.21 -12.53
C GLU A 283 2.90 24.01 -11.72
N GLY A 284 3.79 23.35 -10.95
CA GLY A 284 4.82 24.01 -10.14
C GLY A 284 4.33 24.49 -8.77
N GLU A 285 3.11 24.16 -8.37
CA GLU A 285 2.49 24.53 -7.09
C GLU A 285 2.89 23.55 -5.96
N PHE A 286 4.22 23.40 -5.77
CA PHE A 286 4.79 22.35 -4.92
C PHE A 286 4.32 22.41 -3.46
N ASN A 287 4.14 23.62 -2.89
CA ASN A 287 3.70 23.76 -1.49
C ASN A 287 2.30 23.19 -1.25
N GLN A 288 1.41 23.35 -2.24
CA GLN A 288 0.05 22.86 -2.13
C GLN A 288 -0.01 21.37 -2.49
N ALA A 289 0.77 20.96 -3.47
CA ALA A 289 0.93 19.57 -3.84
C ALA A 289 1.45 18.72 -2.67
N ASP A 290 2.46 19.22 -1.95
CA ASP A 290 3.01 18.54 -0.77
C ASP A 290 1.95 18.34 0.33
N LYS A 291 1.18 19.38 0.67
CA LYS A 291 0.10 19.28 1.66
C LYS A 291 -0.97 18.24 1.26
N LEU A 292 -1.29 18.18 -0.02
CA LEU A 292 -2.27 17.21 -0.54
C LEU A 292 -1.70 15.80 -0.57
N LEU A 293 -0.42 15.65 -0.87
CA LEU A 293 0.24 14.35 -0.80
C LEU A 293 0.30 13.84 0.64
N GLN A 294 0.64 14.71 1.60
CA GLN A 294 0.59 14.36 3.02
C GLN A 294 -0.82 13.95 3.45
N LEU A 295 -1.86 14.65 2.96
CA LEU A 295 -3.25 14.26 3.20
C LEU A 295 -3.58 12.90 2.59
N ALA A 296 -3.16 12.65 1.34
CA ALA A 296 -3.39 11.38 0.66
C ALA A 296 -2.70 10.21 1.38
N LEU A 297 -1.45 10.39 1.83
CA LEU A 297 -0.72 9.40 2.62
C LEU A 297 -1.40 9.15 3.97
N PHE A 298 -1.79 10.21 4.68
CA PHE A 298 -2.53 10.11 5.94
C PHE A 298 -3.83 9.31 5.76
N ASN A 299 -4.60 9.62 4.74
CA ASN A 299 -5.85 8.92 4.45
C ASN A 299 -5.61 7.45 4.10
N ALA A 300 -4.64 7.15 3.24
CA ALA A 300 -4.31 5.78 2.83
C ALA A 300 -3.84 4.90 4.01
N VAL A 301 -3.02 5.45 4.90
CA VAL A 301 -2.57 4.74 6.11
C VAL A 301 -3.75 4.46 7.04
N ASN A 302 -4.58 5.46 7.33
CA ASN A 302 -5.69 5.30 8.27
C ASN A 302 -6.83 4.43 7.70
N SER A 303 -7.05 4.47 6.39
CA SER A 303 -8.04 3.60 5.75
C SER A 303 -7.57 2.15 5.57
N GLY A 304 -6.27 1.88 5.66
CA GLY A 304 -5.70 0.57 5.33
C GLY A 304 -5.64 0.27 3.83
N ASP A 305 -5.84 1.28 2.97
CA ASP A 305 -5.79 1.14 1.50
C ASP A 305 -4.34 1.08 1.00
N LYS A 306 -3.81 -0.12 0.89
CA LYS A 306 -2.41 -0.36 0.46
C LYS A 306 -2.16 0.06 -0.98
N MET A 307 -3.17 -0.05 -1.85
CA MET A 307 -3.04 0.38 -3.25
C MET A 307 -2.81 1.90 -3.34
N ARG A 308 -3.65 2.68 -2.66
CA ARG A 308 -3.51 4.15 -2.64
C ARG A 308 -2.27 4.60 -1.93
N PHE A 309 -1.88 3.91 -0.86
CA PHE A 309 -0.61 4.17 -0.19
C PHE A 309 0.57 4.03 -1.16
N SER A 310 0.66 2.90 -1.88
CA SER A 310 1.71 2.68 -2.88
C SER A 310 1.70 3.77 -3.97
N GLN A 311 0.52 4.09 -4.51
CA GLN A 311 0.38 5.14 -5.53
C GLN A 311 0.76 6.54 -5.00
N ALA A 312 0.49 6.86 -3.75
CA ALA A 312 0.87 8.14 -3.16
C ALA A 312 2.39 8.22 -2.90
N VAL A 313 3.00 7.13 -2.45
CA VAL A 313 4.44 7.06 -2.21
C VAL A 313 5.24 7.29 -3.50
N THR A 314 4.75 6.83 -4.67
CA THR A 314 5.45 7.04 -5.95
C THR A 314 5.56 8.52 -6.37
N LEU A 315 4.70 9.40 -5.85
CA LEU A 315 4.78 10.84 -6.09
C LEU A 315 5.80 11.56 -5.19
N SER A 316 6.20 10.94 -4.08
CA SER A 316 7.11 11.54 -3.10
C SER A 316 8.50 11.89 -3.66
N PRO A 317 9.16 11.04 -4.50
CA PRO A 317 10.43 11.37 -5.11
C PRO A 317 10.35 12.58 -6.05
N GLU A 318 9.27 12.69 -6.80
CA GLU A 318 9.08 13.75 -7.79
C GLU A 318 8.98 15.15 -7.14
N ILE A 319 8.27 15.24 -6.01
CA ILE A 319 8.26 16.45 -5.18
C ILE A 319 9.67 16.73 -4.65
N THR A 320 10.37 15.72 -4.14
CA THR A 320 11.67 15.87 -3.50
C THR A 320 12.75 16.32 -4.48
N ASP A 321 12.79 15.77 -5.70
CA ASP A 321 13.82 16.10 -6.70
C ASP A 321 13.63 17.50 -7.29
N ARG A 322 12.40 17.94 -7.50
CA ARG A 322 12.09 19.29 -7.97
C ARG A 322 12.30 20.35 -6.88
N TYR A 323 12.07 20.00 -5.62
CA TYR A 323 12.35 20.89 -4.48
C TYR A 323 13.86 21.09 -4.25
N ARG A 324 14.71 20.10 -4.57
CA ARG A 324 16.18 20.24 -4.48
C ARG A 324 16.75 21.31 -5.39
N GLY A 325 16.01 21.67 -6.46
CA GLY A 325 16.44 22.71 -7.40
C GLY A 325 16.20 24.15 -6.95
N THR A 326 15.38 24.41 -5.94
CA THR A 326 14.87 25.76 -5.72
C THR A 326 14.91 26.34 -4.32
N ASN A 327 15.27 25.69 -3.22
CA ASN A 327 15.49 26.48 -1.97
C ASN A 327 15.82 25.69 -0.68
N ASN A 328 16.36 26.42 0.28
CA ASN A 328 16.64 26.08 1.67
C ASN A 328 15.47 25.41 2.44
N VAL A 329 14.25 25.48 1.95
CA VAL A 329 13.06 24.85 2.52
C VAL A 329 13.12 23.32 2.41
N ALA A 330 13.68 22.76 1.32
CA ALA A 330 13.88 21.32 1.18
C ALA A 330 14.83 20.76 2.26
N ARG A 331 15.88 21.54 2.62
CA ARG A 331 16.76 21.19 3.75
C ARG A 331 16.01 21.16 5.08
N MET A 332 15.11 22.10 5.30
CA MET A 332 14.31 22.17 6.53
C MET A 332 13.36 20.97 6.64
N ILE A 333 12.75 20.53 5.54
CA ILE A 333 11.85 19.34 5.52
C ILE A 333 12.66 18.06 5.75
N ILE A 334 13.82 17.91 5.11
CA ILE A 334 14.70 16.75 5.32
C ILE A 334 15.20 16.73 6.78
N ILE A 335 15.57 17.89 7.32
CA ILE A 335 15.99 18.02 8.72
C ILE A 335 14.82 17.72 9.67
N SER A 336 13.61 18.19 9.39
CA SER A 336 12.43 17.90 10.22
C SER A 336 12.03 16.42 10.16
N LEU A 337 12.12 15.78 8.98
CA LEU A 337 11.91 14.34 8.85
C LEU A 337 12.98 13.53 9.58
N ALA A 338 14.24 13.96 9.48
CA ALA A 338 15.35 13.35 10.22
C ALA A 338 15.17 13.54 11.75
N VAL A 339 14.69 14.71 12.18
CA VAL A 339 14.36 14.98 13.59
C VAL A 339 13.17 14.12 14.06
N VAL A 340 12.12 13.97 13.25
CA VAL A 340 10.99 13.11 13.59
C VAL A 340 11.42 11.65 13.66
N ILE A 341 12.25 11.18 12.72
CA ILE A 341 12.82 9.82 12.77
C ILE A 341 13.69 9.67 14.02
N ALA A 342 14.52 10.67 14.34
CA ALA A 342 15.36 10.66 15.55
C ALA A 342 14.51 10.67 16.83
N ILE A 343 13.41 11.43 16.87
CA ILE A 343 12.45 11.43 18.00
C ILE A 343 11.73 10.09 18.11
N CYS A 344 11.30 9.49 16.98
CA CYS A 344 10.71 8.15 16.97
C CYS A 344 11.70 7.09 17.45
N LEU A 345 12.96 7.17 17.01
CA LEU A 345 14.01 6.27 17.48
C LEU A 345 14.34 6.50 18.96
N ALA A 346 14.40 7.76 19.41
CA ALA A 346 14.58 8.12 20.82
C ALA A 346 13.38 7.68 21.68
N PHE A 347 12.16 7.81 21.17
CA PHE A 347 10.94 7.32 21.83
C PHE A 347 10.90 5.80 21.92
N ILE A 348 11.31 5.11 20.84
CA ILE A 348 11.47 3.64 20.83
C ILE A 348 12.56 3.22 21.83
N ALA A 349 13.69 3.94 21.86
CA ALA A 349 14.77 3.69 22.82
C ALA A 349 14.32 3.96 24.25
N TRP A 350 13.56 5.05 24.50
CA TRP A 350 12.98 5.36 25.82
C TRP A 350 11.91 4.33 26.24
N MET A 351 11.02 3.92 25.31
CA MET A 351 10.05 2.84 25.56
C MET A 351 10.76 1.51 25.86
N MET A 352 11.82 1.18 25.11
CA MET A 352 12.62 0.00 25.37
C MET A 352 13.35 0.07 26.74
N ALA A 353 13.85 1.24 27.10
CA ALA A 353 14.44 1.46 28.44
C ALA A 353 13.41 1.31 29.55
N LYS A 354 12.19 1.80 29.34
CA LYS A 354 11.06 1.67 30.28
C LYS A 354 10.53 0.24 30.38
N ILE A 355 10.50 -0.48 29.26
CA ILE A 355 10.18 -1.91 29.20
C ILE A 355 11.24 -2.71 29.95
N ARG A 356 12.54 -2.47 29.67
CA ARG A 356 13.64 -3.12 30.40
C ARG A 356 13.61 -2.85 31.91
N HIS A 357 13.14 -1.70 32.31
CA HIS A 357 12.98 -1.39 33.73
C HIS A 357 11.80 -2.17 34.36
N LYS A 358 10.68 -2.32 33.62
CA LYS A 358 9.57 -3.17 34.04
C LYS A 358 9.92 -4.66 34.04
N ASP A 359 10.66 -5.11 33.02
CA ASP A 359 11.09 -6.51 32.92
C ASP A 359 12.01 -6.92 34.07
N ARG A 360 12.87 -6.00 34.56
CA ARG A 360 13.64 -6.25 35.78
C ARG A 360 12.79 -6.45 37.05
N ILE A 361 11.62 -5.81 37.09
CA ILE A 361 10.66 -5.97 38.20
C ILE A 361 9.87 -7.28 38.02
N ILE A 362 9.58 -7.67 36.80
CA ILE A 362 8.86 -8.91 36.48
C ILE A 362 9.78 -10.14 36.60
N ASP A 363 11.08 -10.03 36.21
CA ASP A 363 12.07 -11.12 36.37
C ASP A 363 12.33 -11.50 37.82
N THR A 364 12.06 -10.62 38.77
CA THR A 364 12.06 -10.95 40.19
C THR A 364 10.81 -11.74 40.62
N LEU A 365 9.77 -11.76 39.80
CA LEU A 365 8.49 -12.42 40.13
C LEU A 365 8.17 -13.68 39.30
N THR A 366 8.79 -13.87 38.16
CA THR A 366 8.48 -15.02 37.29
C THR A 366 9.77 -15.66 36.72
N LYS A 367 10.50 -16.32 37.56
CA LYS A 367 11.47 -17.33 37.14
C LYS A 367 10.73 -18.56 36.64
N LYS A 368 10.46 -18.60 35.32
CA LYS A 368 10.36 -19.88 34.57
C LYS A 368 10.09 -19.66 33.05
N ASN A 369 11.07 -19.79 32.28
CA ASN A 369 11.33 -20.77 31.20
C ASN A 369 10.50 -20.76 29.90
N THR A 370 9.55 -19.88 29.64
CA THR A 370 8.79 -20.00 28.36
C THR A 370 8.74 -18.71 27.50
N GLU A 371 9.09 -17.55 28.03
CA GLU A 371 8.91 -16.27 27.33
C GLU A 371 10.07 -15.85 26.42
N ALA A 372 11.28 -16.30 26.66
CA ALA A 372 12.47 -15.97 25.88
C ALA A 372 12.40 -16.44 24.41
N CYS A 373 11.59 -17.46 24.13
CA CYS A 373 11.44 -18.00 22.77
C CYS A 373 10.48 -17.16 21.89
N ILE A 374 9.50 -16.50 22.51
CA ILE A 374 8.44 -15.74 21.80
C ILE A 374 8.99 -14.39 21.32
N GLU A 375 9.82 -13.75 22.14
CA GLU A 375 10.43 -12.46 21.82
C GLU A 375 11.38 -12.54 20.63
N LYS A 376 12.23 -13.57 20.58
CA LYS A 376 13.14 -13.83 19.45
C LYS A 376 12.41 -14.05 18.12
N THR A 377 11.26 -14.66 18.15
CA THR A 377 10.45 -14.93 16.96
C THR A 377 9.82 -13.64 16.37
N THR A 378 9.54 -12.66 17.21
CA THR A 378 8.95 -11.38 16.80
C THR A 378 9.98 -10.53 16.06
N TYR A 379 11.23 -10.47 16.54
CA TYR A 379 12.33 -9.78 15.84
C TYR A 379 12.64 -10.41 14.47
N ILE A 380 12.58 -11.74 14.39
CA ILE A 380 12.75 -12.45 13.11
C ILE A 380 11.64 -12.06 12.12
N ARG A 381 10.41 -11.91 12.58
CA ARG A 381 9.28 -11.51 11.76
C ARG A 381 9.39 -10.05 11.28
N GLU A 382 9.84 -9.15 12.14
CA GLU A 382 10.10 -7.75 11.76
C GLU A 382 11.27 -7.66 10.78
N PHE A 383 12.31 -8.45 10.96
CA PHE A 383 13.42 -8.55 10.02
C PHE A 383 12.98 -9.06 8.65
N LEU A 384 12.10 -10.06 8.61
CA LEU A 384 11.52 -10.56 7.37
C LEU A 384 10.65 -9.50 6.68
N ASN A 385 9.93 -8.68 7.44
CA ASN A 385 9.18 -7.54 6.90
C ASN A 385 10.10 -6.46 6.31
N MET A 386 11.22 -6.15 6.95
CA MET A 386 12.23 -5.23 6.41
C MET A 386 12.90 -5.79 5.15
N SER A 387 13.11 -7.10 5.10
CA SER A 387 13.63 -7.77 3.89
C SER A 387 12.63 -7.71 2.73
N ALA A 388 11.32 -7.76 3.01
CA ALA A 388 10.27 -7.57 2.02
C ALA A 388 10.28 -6.15 1.43
N ILE A 389 10.46 -5.12 2.27
CA ILE A 389 10.60 -3.72 1.82
C ILE A 389 11.82 -3.53 0.92
N TYR A 390 12.91 -4.27 1.19
CA TYR A 390 14.10 -4.22 0.32
C TYR A 390 13.84 -4.85 -1.06
N LEU A 391 13.10 -5.96 -1.10
CA LEU A 391 12.69 -6.58 -2.36
C LEU A 391 11.79 -5.66 -3.20
N GLU A 392 10.93 -4.88 -2.55
CA GLU A 392 10.09 -3.87 -3.20
C GLU A 392 10.94 -2.76 -3.84
N LYS A 393 11.98 -2.27 -3.16
CA LYS A 393 12.94 -1.30 -3.72
C LYS A 393 13.75 -1.85 -4.90
N MET A 394 14.05 -3.15 -4.91
CA MET A 394 14.69 -3.80 -6.05
C MET A 394 13.78 -3.85 -7.29
N GLU A 395 12.47 -3.99 -7.08
CA GLU A 395 11.47 -3.94 -8.16
C GLU A 395 11.34 -2.52 -8.74
N ASP A 396 11.39 -1.49 -7.88
CA ASP A 396 11.44 -0.08 -8.28
C ASP A 396 12.70 0.22 -9.10
N TYR A 397 13.83 -0.35 -8.70
CA TYR A 397 15.08 -0.23 -9.44
C TYR A 397 15.00 -0.89 -10.82
N LYS A 398 14.44 -2.09 -10.91
CA LYS A 398 14.17 -2.79 -12.18
C LYS A 398 13.32 -1.91 -13.12
N THR A 399 12.32 -1.26 -12.55
CA THR A 399 11.45 -0.32 -13.28
C THR A 399 12.21 0.91 -13.76
N SER A 400 13.15 1.43 -12.95
CA SER A 400 14.04 2.53 -13.33
C SER A 400 14.99 2.15 -14.47
N VAL A 401 15.58 0.95 -14.41
CA VAL A 401 16.41 0.38 -15.48
C VAL A 401 15.59 0.23 -16.77
N GLN A 402 14.37 -0.27 -16.67
CA GLN A 402 13.47 -0.38 -17.82
C GLN A 402 13.11 0.98 -18.43
N LYS A 403 12.99 2.04 -17.61
CA LYS A 403 12.82 3.42 -18.10
C LYS A 403 14.04 3.93 -18.86
N LYS A 404 15.25 3.69 -18.37
CA LYS A 404 16.49 4.07 -19.06
C LYS A 404 16.64 3.32 -20.40
N ILE A 405 16.25 2.06 -20.46
CA ILE A 405 16.22 1.28 -21.71
C ILE A 405 15.23 1.90 -22.71
N LYS A 406 14.03 2.27 -22.25
CA LYS A 406 12.99 2.90 -23.10
C LYS A 406 13.37 4.32 -23.59
N SER A 407 14.23 5.02 -22.85
CA SER A 407 14.73 6.36 -23.23
C SER A 407 15.94 6.33 -24.17
N GLY A 408 16.29 5.17 -24.71
CA GLY A 408 17.39 5.03 -25.69
C GLY A 408 18.81 5.03 -25.09
N LYS A 409 18.95 5.00 -23.76
CA LYS A 409 20.24 5.00 -23.04
C LYS A 409 20.72 3.57 -22.75
N LEU A 410 20.61 2.71 -23.73
CA LEU A 410 20.89 1.28 -23.61
C LEU A 410 22.36 1.00 -23.27
N GLU A 411 23.29 1.79 -23.81
CA GLU A 411 24.71 1.63 -23.56
C GLU A 411 25.12 1.97 -22.13
N GLU A 412 24.50 2.99 -21.51
CA GLU A 412 24.69 3.31 -20.08
C GLU A 412 24.19 2.16 -19.19
N VAL A 413 23.10 1.51 -19.56
CA VAL A 413 22.55 0.37 -18.82
C VAL A 413 23.41 -0.88 -19.01
N ILE A 414 23.87 -1.15 -20.22
CA ILE A 414 24.74 -2.30 -20.54
C ILE A 414 26.10 -2.15 -19.86
N SER A 415 26.67 -0.96 -19.84
CA SER A 415 27.91 -0.65 -19.13
C SER A 415 27.76 -0.87 -17.63
N ALA A 416 26.69 -0.35 -17.04
CA ALA A 416 26.39 -0.49 -15.62
C ALA A 416 26.05 -1.94 -15.20
N LEU A 417 25.45 -2.73 -16.09
CA LEU A 417 25.19 -4.16 -15.87
C LEU A 417 26.45 -5.02 -16.06
N LYS A 418 27.32 -4.66 -17.00
CA LYS A 418 28.59 -5.40 -17.26
C LYS A 418 29.64 -5.14 -16.18
N SER A 419 29.68 -3.95 -15.58
CA SER A 419 30.61 -3.64 -14.50
C SER A 419 30.30 -4.38 -13.20
N GLY A 420 29.07 -4.87 -13.03
CA GLY A 420 28.63 -5.51 -11.78
C GLY A 420 28.60 -4.55 -10.57
N GLU A 421 29.08 -3.31 -10.72
CA GLU A 421 29.18 -2.31 -9.65
C GLU A 421 27.84 -2.02 -8.97
N ILE A 422 26.77 -2.06 -9.75
CA ILE A 422 25.43 -1.76 -9.26
C ILE A 422 24.91 -2.88 -8.35
N PHE A 423 25.13 -4.13 -8.75
CA PHE A 423 24.72 -5.28 -7.95
C PHE A 423 25.59 -5.40 -6.68
N GLN A 424 26.88 -5.06 -6.80
CA GLN A 424 27.83 -5.09 -5.70
C GLN A 424 27.50 -4.03 -4.64
N SER A 425 27.25 -2.80 -5.03
CA SER A 425 26.87 -1.68 -4.16
C SER A 425 25.53 -1.92 -3.44
N GLN A 426 24.55 -2.52 -4.08
CA GLN A 426 23.25 -2.85 -3.50
C GLN A 426 23.35 -4.03 -2.51
N SER A 427 24.16 -5.02 -2.84
CA SER A 427 24.42 -6.17 -1.97
C SER A 427 25.20 -5.75 -0.70
N GLU A 428 26.18 -4.86 -0.86
CA GLU A 428 26.93 -4.30 0.29
C GLU A 428 26.02 -3.51 1.24
N THR A 429 25.10 -2.73 0.71
CA THR A 429 24.13 -2.00 1.55
C THR A 429 23.23 -2.96 2.33
N PHE A 430 22.75 -4.02 1.68
CA PHE A 430 21.97 -5.07 2.36
C PHE A 430 22.78 -5.76 3.47
N TYR A 431 24.03 -6.14 3.16
CA TYR A 431 24.88 -6.81 4.16
C TYR A 431 25.18 -5.91 5.35
N ASN A 432 25.43 -4.63 5.12
CA ASN A 432 25.67 -3.67 6.20
C ASN A 432 24.46 -3.53 7.14
N ILE A 433 23.26 -3.50 6.60
CA ILE A 433 22.01 -3.43 7.40
C ILE A 433 21.80 -4.75 8.14
N PHE A 434 21.94 -5.87 7.47
CA PHE A 434 21.82 -7.20 8.07
C PHE A 434 22.82 -7.41 9.19
N ASP A 435 24.10 -7.16 8.92
CA ASP A 435 25.19 -7.42 9.85
C ASP A 435 25.01 -6.61 11.14
N ARG A 436 24.68 -5.30 11.02
CA ARG A 436 24.41 -4.44 12.18
C ARG A 436 23.19 -4.91 12.97
N ALA A 437 22.10 -5.22 12.27
CA ALA A 437 20.88 -5.71 12.92
C ALA A 437 21.13 -7.05 13.64
N PHE A 438 21.86 -7.96 13.00
CA PHE A 438 22.17 -9.26 13.55
C PHE A 438 23.12 -9.19 14.76
N ILE A 439 24.22 -8.42 14.63
CA ILE A 439 25.19 -8.24 15.73
C ILE A 439 24.53 -7.55 16.92
N HIS A 440 23.64 -6.58 16.67
CA HIS A 440 22.88 -5.96 17.75
C HIS A 440 21.92 -6.94 18.43
N ALA A 441 21.30 -7.85 17.67
CA ALA A 441 20.42 -8.88 18.21
C ALA A 441 21.18 -10.00 18.94
N PHE A 442 22.41 -10.31 18.51
CA PHE A 442 23.26 -11.38 19.02
C PHE A 442 24.69 -10.87 19.30
N PRO A 443 24.91 -10.04 20.35
CA PRO A 443 26.20 -9.39 20.60
C PRO A 443 27.35 -10.36 20.84
N ASP A 444 27.08 -11.49 21.49
CA ASP A 444 28.04 -12.54 21.80
C ASP A 444 28.21 -13.57 20.67
N PHE A 445 27.46 -13.44 19.56
CA PHE A 445 27.43 -14.43 18.48
C PHE A 445 28.81 -14.83 17.98
N VAL A 446 29.69 -13.88 17.66
CA VAL A 446 31.03 -14.16 17.13
C VAL A 446 31.90 -14.89 18.17
N LYS A 447 31.77 -14.50 19.43
CA LYS A 447 32.46 -15.15 20.54
C LYS A 447 31.97 -16.58 20.72
N ASP A 448 30.67 -16.77 20.69
CA ASP A 448 30.05 -18.09 20.89
C ASP A 448 30.31 -19.02 19.69
N VAL A 449 30.23 -18.49 18.44
CA VAL A 449 30.66 -19.24 17.25
C VAL A 449 32.13 -19.67 17.36
N ASN A 450 33.02 -18.78 17.80
CA ASN A 450 34.42 -19.10 17.97
C ASN A 450 34.69 -20.11 19.08
N SER A 451 33.81 -20.22 20.07
CA SER A 451 33.89 -21.29 21.09
C SER A 451 33.63 -22.68 20.50
N LEU A 452 32.95 -22.76 19.36
CA LEU A 452 32.70 -23.99 18.61
C LEU A 452 33.79 -24.31 17.58
N MET A 453 34.76 -23.40 17.36
CA MET A 453 35.85 -23.55 16.38
C MET A 453 37.13 -24.07 17.00
N GLN A 454 37.99 -24.70 16.19
CA GLN A 454 39.33 -25.06 16.57
C GLN A 454 40.16 -23.80 16.91
N PRO A 455 41.00 -23.81 17.97
CA PRO A 455 41.70 -22.62 18.47
C PRO A 455 42.59 -21.91 17.43
N ASP A 456 43.10 -22.66 16.45
CA ASP A 456 43.94 -22.19 15.36
C ASP A 456 43.15 -21.73 14.12
N LYS A 457 41.80 -21.87 14.13
CA LYS A 457 40.91 -21.63 12.99
C LYS A 457 39.70 -20.74 13.30
N ILE A 458 39.85 -19.89 14.29
CA ILE A 458 38.81 -18.95 14.69
C ILE A 458 38.44 -18.01 13.53
N LEU A 459 37.21 -17.51 13.54
CA LEU A 459 36.73 -16.52 12.59
C LEU A 459 36.98 -15.11 13.11
N VAL A 460 37.74 -14.32 12.37
CA VAL A 460 38.07 -12.93 12.75
C VAL A 460 37.09 -11.97 12.12
N GLN A 461 36.54 -11.11 12.93
CA GLN A 461 35.72 -10.00 12.47
C GLN A 461 36.63 -8.81 12.14
N THR A 462 36.54 -8.31 10.91
CA THR A 462 37.41 -7.22 10.44
C THR A 462 36.93 -5.83 10.91
N GLN A 463 35.65 -5.67 11.18
CA GLN A 463 35.05 -4.45 11.71
C GLN A 463 34.00 -4.82 12.78
N PRO A 464 33.84 -4.03 13.85
CA PRO A 464 32.95 -4.38 14.96
C PRO A 464 31.48 -4.61 14.56
N ASP A 465 31.02 -3.92 13.52
CA ASP A 465 29.62 -3.88 13.09
C ASP A 465 29.35 -4.68 11.80
N LEU A 466 30.35 -5.40 11.28
CA LEU A 466 30.21 -6.14 10.01
C LEU A 466 30.63 -7.59 10.17
N LEU A 467 29.82 -8.48 9.62
CA LEU A 467 30.11 -9.91 9.55
C LEU A 467 30.92 -10.23 8.28
N THR A 468 31.89 -11.10 8.41
CA THR A 468 32.53 -11.71 7.26
C THR A 468 31.54 -12.64 6.53
N THR A 469 31.83 -13.01 5.30
CA THR A 469 31.00 -13.95 4.53
C THR A 469 30.78 -15.27 5.29
N ASP A 470 31.79 -15.77 5.98
CA ASP A 470 31.71 -16.98 6.80
C ASP A 470 30.75 -16.78 7.99
N LEU A 471 30.92 -15.69 8.72
CA LEU A 471 30.05 -15.35 9.86
C LEU A 471 28.60 -15.06 9.44
N ARG A 472 28.42 -14.41 8.29
CA ARG A 472 27.09 -14.09 7.74
C ARG A 472 26.35 -15.36 7.33
N LEU A 473 27.04 -16.34 6.76
CA LEU A 473 26.46 -17.66 6.49
C LEU A 473 25.96 -18.32 7.77
N LEU A 474 26.77 -18.33 8.83
CA LEU A 474 26.40 -18.89 10.12
C LEU A 474 25.28 -18.12 10.80
N ALA A 475 25.21 -16.80 10.59
CA ALA A 475 24.12 -15.98 11.08
C ALA A 475 22.77 -16.36 10.44
N PHE A 476 22.75 -16.65 9.13
CA PHE A 476 21.54 -17.18 8.47
C PHE A 476 21.13 -18.54 9.07
N MET A 477 22.08 -19.44 9.28
CA MET A 477 21.80 -20.74 9.90
C MET A 477 21.31 -20.58 11.34
N ARG A 478 21.87 -19.66 12.11
CA ARG A 478 21.41 -19.30 13.47
C ARG A 478 19.96 -18.82 13.47
N LEU A 479 19.54 -18.10 12.43
CA LEU A 479 18.16 -17.64 12.23
C LEU A 479 17.21 -18.75 11.73
N GLY A 480 17.68 -19.99 11.59
CA GLY A 480 16.89 -21.13 11.12
C GLY A 480 16.74 -21.17 9.59
N VAL A 481 17.57 -20.43 8.86
CA VAL A 481 17.60 -20.48 7.38
C VAL A 481 18.63 -21.54 6.98
N ASP A 482 18.19 -22.81 6.89
CA ASP A 482 19.07 -23.94 6.60
C ASP A 482 19.16 -24.31 5.11
N ASP A 483 18.20 -23.82 4.30
CA ASP A 483 18.17 -24.10 2.87
C ASP A 483 19.28 -23.33 2.13
N SER A 484 20.24 -24.07 1.59
CA SER A 484 21.36 -23.53 0.83
C SER A 484 20.92 -22.76 -0.42
N THR A 485 19.74 -23.04 -1.00
CA THR A 485 19.16 -22.30 -2.13
C THR A 485 18.70 -20.91 -1.67
N VAL A 486 18.09 -20.85 -0.50
CA VAL A 486 17.66 -19.59 0.11
C VAL A 486 18.87 -18.75 0.49
N ILE A 487 19.84 -19.34 1.16
CA ILE A 487 21.09 -18.67 1.56
C ILE A 487 21.84 -18.14 0.33
N SER A 488 21.90 -18.91 -0.77
CA SER A 488 22.59 -18.51 -2.00
C SER A 488 21.98 -17.22 -2.59
N ARG A 489 20.66 -17.09 -2.55
CA ARG A 489 19.94 -15.89 -3.01
C ARG A 489 20.24 -14.68 -2.12
N PHE A 490 20.23 -14.86 -0.80
CA PHE A 490 20.54 -13.78 0.14
C PHE A 490 21.99 -13.32 0.05
N MET A 491 22.92 -14.24 -0.19
CA MET A 491 24.36 -13.94 -0.26
C MET A 491 24.84 -13.59 -1.66
N GLY A 492 23.98 -13.63 -2.68
CA GLY A 492 24.39 -13.39 -4.06
C GLY A 492 25.45 -14.35 -4.59
N LEU A 493 25.55 -15.54 -4.00
CA LEU A 493 26.55 -16.55 -4.31
C LEU A 493 25.91 -17.77 -4.97
N SER A 494 26.68 -18.52 -5.75
CA SER A 494 26.19 -19.78 -6.30
C SER A 494 25.91 -20.81 -5.19
N ILE A 495 24.93 -21.68 -5.39
CA ILE A 495 24.61 -22.77 -4.45
C ILE A 495 25.85 -23.62 -4.16
N ASN A 496 26.66 -23.91 -5.18
CA ASN A 496 27.90 -24.67 -5.02
C ASN A 496 28.92 -23.93 -4.14
N THR A 497 28.96 -22.60 -4.25
CA THR A 497 29.79 -21.76 -3.37
C THR A 497 29.31 -21.87 -1.92
N ILE A 498 28.01 -21.83 -1.66
CA ILE A 498 27.46 -21.99 -0.31
C ILE A 498 27.83 -23.37 0.28
N TYR A 499 27.69 -24.43 -0.51
CA TYR A 499 28.11 -25.77 -0.05
C TYR A 499 29.61 -25.81 0.29
N SER A 500 30.45 -25.15 -0.51
CA SER A 500 31.88 -25.07 -0.24
C SER A 500 32.20 -24.34 1.07
N TYR A 501 31.49 -23.22 1.33
CA TYR A 501 31.61 -22.48 2.60
C TYR A 501 31.14 -23.32 3.78
N ARG A 502 29.98 -23.98 3.71
CA ARG A 502 29.47 -24.87 4.78
C ARG A 502 30.48 -25.99 5.10
N ASN A 503 30.98 -26.68 4.09
CA ASN A 503 31.95 -27.74 4.27
C ASN A 503 33.26 -27.22 4.90
N ARG A 504 33.73 -26.05 4.46
CA ARG A 504 34.92 -25.41 5.02
C ARG A 504 34.71 -25.07 6.52
N LEU A 505 33.57 -24.48 6.86
CA LEU A 505 33.26 -24.13 8.24
C LEU A 505 33.12 -25.36 9.15
N ARG A 506 32.41 -26.39 8.67
CA ARG A 506 32.34 -27.67 9.38
C ARG A 506 33.73 -28.32 9.61
N SER A 507 34.65 -28.17 8.67
CA SER A 507 36.02 -28.71 8.84
C SER A 507 36.87 -27.95 9.86
N ARG A 508 36.47 -26.70 10.18
CA ARG A 508 37.10 -25.83 11.19
C ARG A 508 36.51 -25.99 12.59
N ALA A 509 35.35 -26.63 12.70
CA ALA A 509 34.66 -26.83 13.97
C ALA A 509 35.36 -27.85 14.87
N LEU A 510 35.18 -27.71 16.19
CA LEU A 510 35.60 -28.68 17.21
C LEU A 510 34.87 -30.02 17.04
N ASN A 511 33.57 -29.96 16.82
CA ASN A 511 32.74 -31.12 16.51
C ASN A 511 32.06 -30.93 15.14
N ARG A 512 32.51 -31.68 14.16
CA ARG A 512 32.06 -31.58 12.78
C ARG A 512 30.59 -32.00 12.58
N ASP A 513 30.13 -32.96 13.35
CA ASP A 513 28.83 -33.60 13.15
C ASP A 513 27.67 -32.79 13.76
N THR A 514 27.93 -32.13 14.89
CA THR A 514 26.91 -31.31 15.58
C THR A 514 26.99 -29.84 15.26
N PHE A 515 28.01 -29.37 14.56
CA PHE A 515 28.31 -27.95 14.35
C PHE A 515 27.14 -27.15 13.86
N GLU A 516 26.43 -27.59 12.80
CA GLU A 516 25.28 -26.87 12.25
C GLU A 516 24.12 -26.80 13.26
N THR A 517 23.88 -27.85 14.02
CA THR A 517 22.86 -27.87 15.08
C THR A 517 23.27 -26.99 16.27
N ASP A 518 24.57 -26.95 16.60
CA ASP A 518 25.05 -26.11 17.69
C ASP A 518 24.99 -24.63 17.31
N ILE A 519 25.26 -24.27 16.07
CA ILE A 519 25.07 -22.92 15.55
C ILE A 519 23.62 -22.41 15.73
N THR A 520 22.61 -23.25 15.60
CA THR A 520 21.22 -22.82 15.82
C THR A 520 20.92 -22.44 17.28
N LYS A 521 21.78 -22.78 18.22
CA LYS A 521 21.61 -22.52 19.66
C LYS A 521 22.52 -21.40 20.19
N VAL A 522 23.46 -20.92 19.38
CA VAL A 522 24.44 -19.89 19.75
C VAL A 522 23.75 -18.52 19.97
N GLY A 523 24.11 -17.77 21.00
CA GLY A 523 23.67 -16.40 21.28
C GLY A 523 22.38 -16.27 22.09
#